data_39f67a8ab48217590906ddc7b6001534
#
_entry.id   39f67a8ab48217590906ddc7b6001534
#
_cell.length_a   1.000
_cell.length_b   1.000
_cell.length_c   1.000
_cell.angle_alpha   90.00
_cell.angle_beta   90.00
_cell.angle_gamma   90.00
#
_symmetry.space_group_name_H-M   'P 1'
#
loop_
_entity.id
_entity.type
_entity.pdbx_description
1 polymer ?
#
loop_
_entity_poly.entity_id
_entity_poly.type
_entity_poly.pdbx_seq_one_letter_code
_entity_poly.pdbx_strand_id
1 'polypeptide(L)'
;MAFSPVGRGFLCGAVTDAAQLDAKDIRVAMPRFQPDNLARNLAWLPAYRALAEEAGCSPAQLALAWLLHKAPHIIPIPGTTRVDHLQDDLGAAQVQLSPAVLERVEALVNTGTVAGHRYAAQARTEVDTEEVA
;
A
#
# COMPACT_ATOMS: atom_id res chain seq x y z
N MET A 1 -11.22 -6.54 8.87
CA MET A 1 -9.95 -7.06 8.30
C MET A 1 -9.52 -6.13 7.18
N ALA A 2 -8.25 -5.69 7.18
CA ALA A 2 -7.67 -4.81 6.15
C ALA A 2 -6.94 -5.68 5.10
N PHE A 3 -7.57 -5.91 3.96
CA PHE A 3 -7.01 -6.68 2.85
C PHE A 3 -6.11 -5.82 1.96
N SER A 4 -5.16 -6.45 1.26
CA SER A 4 -4.15 -5.80 0.42
C SER A 4 -3.42 -4.64 1.14
N PRO A 5 -2.95 -4.84 2.38
CA PRO A 5 -2.45 -3.76 3.23
C PRO A 5 -1.19 -3.08 2.67
N VAL A 6 -0.43 -3.76 1.80
CA VAL A 6 0.76 -3.22 1.13
C VAL A 6 0.49 -2.78 -0.32
N GLY A 7 -0.78 -2.51 -0.66
CA GLY A 7 -1.16 -2.03 -1.99
C GLY A 7 -0.81 -2.99 -3.12
N ARG A 8 -0.92 -4.29 -2.89
CA ARG A 8 -0.55 -5.36 -3.84
C ARG A 8 0.91 -5.26 -4.33
N GLY A 9 1.81 -4.96 -3.41
CA GLY A 9 3.24 -4.83 -3.64
C GLY A 9 3.68 -3.43 -4.10
N PHE A 10 2.76 -2.51 -4.35
CA PHE A 10 3.10 -1.14 -4.74
C PHE A 10 3.91 -0.41 -3.67
N LEU A 11 3.45 -0.41 -2.42
CA LEU A 11 4.13 0.27 -1.31
C LEU A 11 5.53 -0.31 -1.03
N CYS A 12 5.73 -1.60 -1.32
CA CYS A 12 7.05 -2.25 -1.23
C CYS A 12 7.96 -1.94 -2.43
N GLY A 13 7.45 -1.25 -3.46
CA GLY A 13 8.19 -0.97 -4.68
C GLY A 13 8.38 -2.17 -5.60
N ALA A 14 7.55 -3.20 -5.47
CA ALA A 14 7.60 -4.39 -6.31
C ALA A 14 7.07 -4.15 -7.74
N VAL A 15 6.37 -3.04 -7.98
CA VAL A 15 5.84 -2.66 -9.28
C VAL A 15 6.27 -1.22 -9.58
N THR A 16 7.19 -1.08 -10.50
CA THR A 16 7.72 0.22 -10.97
C THR A 16 7.39 0.50 -12.43
N ASP A 17 6.93 -0.52 -13.16
CA ASP A 17 6.51 -0.42 -14.55
C ASP A 17 5.37 -1.40 -14.80
N ALA A 18 4.24 -0.91 -15.31
CA ALA A 18 3.09 -1.74 -15.64
C ALA A 18 3.39 -2.76 -16.76
N ALA A 19 4.34 -2.46 -17.65
CA ALA A 19 4.73 -3.36 -18.73
C ALA A 19 5.47 -4.62 -18.24
N GLN A 20 5.94 -4.63 -16.99
CA GLN A 20 6.59 -5.79 -16.36
C GLN A 20 5.60 -6.80 -15.76
N LEU A 21 4.32 -6.45 -15.69
CA LEU A 21 3.29 -7.35 -15.19
C LEU A 21 2.95 -8.43 -16.22
N ASP A 22 2.85 -9.68 -15.77
CA ASP A 22 2.33 -10.77 -16.62
C ASP A 22 0.90 -10.44 -17.09
N ALA A 23 0.56 -10.80 -18.32
CA ALA A 23 -0.75 -10.52 -18.91
C ALA A 23 -1.92 -11.11 -18.10
N LYS A 24 -1.68 -12.15 -17.29
CA LYS A 24 -2.65 -12.76 -16.39
C LYS A 24 -2.67 -12.15 -14.98
N ASP A 25 -1.78 -11.18 -14.70
CA ASP A 25 -1.73 -10.54 -13.41
C ASP A 25 -2.97 -9.65 -13.22
N ILE A 26 -3.65 -9.86 -12.10
CA ILE A 26 -4.88 -9.11 -11.77
C ILE A 26 -4.68 -7.59 -11.76
N ARG A 27 -3.46 -7.12 -11.52
CA ARG A 27 -3.11 -5.69 -11.46
C ARG A 27 -3.18 -5.02 -12.83
N VAL A 28 -3.03 -5.77 -13.94
CA VAL A 28 -3.10 -5.24 -15.30
C VAL A 28 -4.43 -4.53 -15.56
N ALA A 29 -5.55 -5.05 -15.03
CA ALA A 29 -6.87 -4.44 -15.19
C ALA A 29 -7.21 -3.37 -14.14
N MET A 30 -6.35 -3.16 -13.15
CA MET A 30 -6.64 -2.23 -12.05
C MET A 30 -6.25 -0.80 -12.37
N PRO A 31 -7.13 0.20 -12.15
CA PRO A 31 -6.87 1.60 -12.48
C PRO A 31 -5.58 2.17 -11.87
N ARG A 32 -5.21 1.79 -10.64
CA ARG A 32 -3.98 2.24 -9.96
C ARG A 32 -2.69 1.83 -10.65
N PHE A 33 -2.75 0.75 -11.45
CA PHE A 33 -1.60 0.22 -12.19
C PHE A 33 -1.61 0.60 -13.66
N GLN A 34 -2.60 1.39 -14.14
CA GLN A 34 -2.54 1.96 -15.49
C GLN A 34 -1.39 2.96 -15.58
N PRO A 35 -0.71 3.08 -16.72
CA PRO A 35 0.55 3.81 -16.84
C PRO A 35 0.52 5.22 -16.24
N ASP A 36 -0.49 6.02 -16.54
CA ASP A 36 -0.58 7.40 -16.05
C ASP A 36 -0.79 7.48 -14.53
N ASN A 37 -1.68 6.64 -13.99
CA ASN A 37 -1.93 6.57 -12.55
C ASN A 37 -0.73 5.99 -11.80
N LEU A 38 -0.10 4.96 -12.36
CA LEU A 38 1.11 4.37 -11.78
C LEU A 38 2.24 5.39 -11.72
N ALA A 39 2.48 6.15 -12.78
CA ALA A 39 3.50 7.20 -12.80
C ALA A 39 3.26 8.26 -11.72
N ARG A 40 2.01 8.72 -11.56
CA ARG A 40 1.62 9.67 -10.49
C ARG A 40 1.84 9.08 -9.10
N ASN A 41 1.49 7.82 -8.90
CA ASN A 41 1.69 7.13 -7.63
C ASN A 41 3.17 6.90 -7.33
N LEU A 42 3.97 6.55 -8.32
CA LEU A 42 5.43 6.37 -8.17
C LEU A 42 6.15 7.67 -7.77
N ALA A 43 5.61 8.83 -8.12
CA ALA A 43 6.21 10.12 -7.79
C ALA A 43 6.35 10.37 -6.28
N TRP A 44 5.43 9.88 -5.45
CA TRP A 44 5.49 10.03 -3.99
C TRP A 44 6.13 8.84 -3.25
N LEU A 45 6.35 7.71 -3.93
CA LEU A 45 6.92 6.50 -3.31
C LEU A 45 8.30 6.72 -2.65
N PRO A 46 9.23 7.54 -3.18
CA PRO A 46 10.49 7.85 -2.48
C PRO A 46 10.27 8.52 -1.12
N ALA A 47 9.31 9.44 -1.00
CA ALA A 47 8.98 10.07 0.27
C ALA A 47 8.41 9.06 1.27
N TYR A 48 7.59 8.11 0.81
CA TYR A 48 7.08 7.01 1.64
C TYR A 48 8.22 6.12 2.17
N ARG A 49 9.20 5.79 1.33
CA ARG A 49 10.38 5.03 1.73
C ARG A 49 11.22 5.76 2.77
N ALA A 50 11.41 7.07 2.60
CA ALA A 50 12.13 7.89 3.58
C ALA A 50 11.44 7.90 4.95
N LEU A 51 10.10 7.87 4.99
CA LEU A 51 9.34 7.72 6.24
C LEU A 51 9.55 6.34 6.90
N ALA A 52 9.65 5.28 6.11
CA ALA A 52 9.97 3.95 6.63
C ALA A 52 11.38 3.90 7.22
N GLU A 53 12.37 4.47 6.54
CA GLU A 53 13.74 4.59 7.05
C GLU A 53 13.79 5.39 8.36
N GLU A 54 13.10 6.54 8.43
CA GLU A 54 13.00 7.36 9.65
C GLU A 54 12.39 6.57 10.81
N ALA A 55 11.40 5.74 10.53
CA ALA A 55 10.76 4.87 11.52
C ALA A 55 11.58 3.60 11.84
N GLY A 56 12.71 3.37 11.16
CA GLY A 56 13.58 2.20 11.37
C GLY A 56 12.93 0.88 10.92
N CYS A 57 12.08 0.91 9.89
CA CYS A 57 11.35 -0.26 9.43
C CYS A 57 11.32 -0.38 7.90
N SER A 58 10.89 -1.52 7.38
CA SER A 58 10.66 -1.69 5.94
C SER A 58 9.40 -0.94 5.49
N PRO A 59 9.27 -0.61 4.19
CA PRO A 59 8.03 -0.04 3.65
C PRO A 59 6.79 -0.92 3.86
N ALA A 60 6.94 -2.24 3.86
CA ALA A 60 5.85 -3.17 4.20
C ALA A 60 5.47 -3.05 5.67
N GLN A 61 6.46 -3.05 6.56
CA GLN A 61 6.24 -2.87 7.99
C GLN A 61 5.59 -1.52 8.30
N LEU A 62 5.99 -0.44 7.62
CA LEU A 62 5.34 0.86 7.79
C LEU A 62 3.84 0.81 7.47
N ALA A 63 3.46 0.17 6.35
CA ALA A 63 2.05 0.01 5.97
C ALA A 63 1.25 -0.78 7.01
N LEU A 64 1.79 -1.90 7.47
CA LEU A 64 1.15 -2.77 8.44
C LEU A 64 1.07 -2.11 9.83
N ALA A 65 2.16 -1.49 10.30
CA ALA A 65 2.20 -0.79 11.57
C ALA A 65 1.23 0.40 11.59
N TRP A 66 1.14 1.16 10.48
CA TRP A 66 0.16 2.23 10.36
C TRP A 66 -1.28 1.72 10.55
N LEU A 67 -1.65 0.59 9.95
CA LEU A 67 -2.96 -0.02 10.13
C LEU A 67 -3.20 -0.45 11.58
N LEU A 68 -2.20 -1.05 12.23
CA LEU A 68 -2.28 -1.47 13.64
C LEU A 68 -2.44 -0.28 14.60
N HIS A 69 -1.88 0.89 14.25
CA HIS A 69 -2.01 2.12 15.04
C HIS A 69 -3.35 2.85 14.85
N LYS A 70 -4.07 2.58 13.75
CA LYS A 70 -5.35 3.27 13.46
C LYS A 70 -6.45 2.92 14.45
N ALA A 71 -6.59 1.64 14.80
CA ALA A 71 -7.54 1.21 15.80
C ALA A 71 -7.28 -0.25 16.21
N PRO A 72 -7.56 -0.63 17.48
CA PRO A 72 -7.23 -1.96 18.02
C PRO A 72 -8.01 -3.11 17.37
N HIS A 73 -9.10 -2.82 16.66
CA HIS A 73 -9.89 -3.83 15.95
C HIS A 73 -9.49 -4.01 14.49
N ILE A 74 -8.51 -3.24 13.97
CA ILE A 74 -8.02 -3.41 12.61
C ILE A 74 -6.99 -4.53 12.58
N ILE A 75 -7.25 -5.53 11.75
CA ILE A 75 -6.38 -6.68 11.55
C ILE A 75 -5.94 -6.67 10.08
N PRO A 76 -4.67 -6.30 9.78
CA PRO A 76 -4.13 -6.42 8.43
C PRO A 76 -3.95 -7.89 8.05
N ILE A 77 -4.24 -8.21 6.79
CA ILE A 77 -4.09 -9.56 6.24
C ILE A 77 -3.15 -9.53 5.01
N PRO A 78 -1.83 -9.35 5.23
CA PRO A 78 -0.85 -9.40 4.15
C PRO A 78 -0.79 -10.80 3.55
N GLY A 79 -0.74 -10.87 2.20
CA GLY A 79 -0.58 -12.14 1.48
C GLY A 79 0.86 -12.27 1.00
N THR A 80 1.49 -13.43 1.29
CA THR A 80 2.83 -13.75 0.79
C THR A 80 2.99 -15.23 0.54
N THR A 81 3.91 -15.57 -0.37
CA THR A 81 4.36 -16.94 -0.66
C THR A 81 5.81 -17.16 -0.25
N ARG A 82 6.44 -16.16 0.40
CA ARG A 82 7.86 -16.18 0.77
C ARG A 82 8.01 -16.08 2.29
N VAL A 83 8.91 -16.89 2.84
CA VAL A 83 9.18 -16.93 4.30
C VAL A 83 9.79 -15.61 4.79
N ASP A 84 10.73 -15.04 4.02
CA ASP A 84 11.36 -13.75 4.34
C ASP A 84 10.36 -12.58 4.39
N HIS A 85 9.40 -12.55 3.46
CA HIS A 85 8.32 -11.56 3.49
C HIS A 85 7.38 -11.80 4.70
N LEU A 86 7.10 -13.06 5.05
CA LEU A 86 6.30 -13.35 6.25
C LEU A 86 6.99 -12.86 7.52
N GLN A 87 8.31 -13.06 7.62
CA GLN A 87 9.10 -12.57 8.76
C GLN A 87 9.11 -11.04 8.83
N ASP A 88 9.25 -10.37 7.68
CA ASP A 88 9.16 -8.91 7.59
C ASP A 88 7.77 -8.41 8.03
N ASP A 89 6.70 -9.00 7.52
CA ASP A 89 5.31 -8.66 7.87
C ASP A 89 5.03 -8.83 9.37
N LEU A 90 5.50 -9.92 9.98
CA LEU A 90 5.37 -10.16 11.43
C LEU A 90 6.13 -9.13 12.26
N GLY A 91 7.27 -8.65 11.79
CA GLY A 91 8.06 -7.60 12.42
C GLY A 91 7.29 -6.28 12.59
N ALA A 92 6.28 -6.03 11.77
CA ALA A 92 5.45 -4.82 11.85
C ALA A 92 4.76 -4.65 13.23
N ALA A 93 4.48 -5.75 13.92
CA ALA A 93 3.88 -5.72 15.26
C ALA A 93 4.79 -5.09 16.34
N GLN A 94 6.09 -5.00 16.06
CA GLN A 94 7.08 -4.41 16.97
C GLN A 94 7.41 -2.95 16.61
N VAL A 95 6.94 -2.46 15.46
CA VAL A 95 7.23 -1.10 14.99
C VAL A 95 6.39 -0.10 15.77
N GLN A 96 7.07 0.87 16.39
CA GLN A 96 6.43 1.98 17.08
C GLN A 96 6.54 3.22 16.21
N LEU A 97 5.38 3.69 15.70
CA LEU A 97 5.33 4.91 14.88
C LEU A 97 5.08 6.12 15.77
N SER A 98 5.91 7.15 15.63
CA SER A 98 5.66 8.42 16.31
C SER A 98 4.43 9.12 15.71
N PRO A 99 3.72 9.97 16.50
CA PRO A 99 2.60 10.76 15.96
C PRO A 99 2.98 11.58 14.72
N ALA A 100 4.18 12.13 14.67
CA ALA A 100 4.69 12.90 13.54
C ALA A 100 4.84 12.05 12.27
N VAL A 101 5.32 10.81 12.39
CA VAL A 101 5.41 9.88 11.25
C VAL A 101 4.02 9.47 10.80
N LEU A 102 3.10 9.15 11.72
CA LEU A 102 1.71 8.81 11.39
C LEU A 102 1.02 9.92 10.59
N GLU A 103 1.11 11.17 11.05
CA GLU A 103 0.54 12.34 10.38
C GLU A 103 1.12 12.51 8.96
N ARG A 104 2.43 12.38 8.80
CA ARG A 104 3.10 12.51 7.50
C ARG A 104 2.74 11.38 6.54
N VAL A 105 2.58 10.14 7.03
CA VAL A 105 2.09 9.03 6.21
C VAL A 105 0.67 9.32 5.72
N GLU A 106 -0.22 9.81 6.58
CA GLU A 106 -1.60 10.15 6.21
C GLU A 106 -1.68 11.33 5.23
N ALA A 107 -0.84 12.33 5.39
CA ALA A 107 -0.74 13.43 4.43
C ALA A 107 -0.24 12.97 3.05
N LEU A 108 0.66 11.97 3.03
CA LEU A 108 1.26 11.45 1.81
C LEU A 108 0.37 10.44 1.08
N VAL A 109 -0.32 9.56 1.83
CA VAL A 109 -1.10 8.44 1.26
C VAL A 109 -2.56 8.54 1.70
N ASN A 110 -3.37 9.17 0.87
CA ASN A 110 -4.80 9.36 1.12
C ASN A 110 -5.60 9.36 -0.19
N THR A 111 -6.91 9.51 -0.11
CA THR A 111 -7.80 9.50 -1.28
C THR A 111 -7.58 10.66 -2.25
N GLY A 112 -6.97 11.76 -1.82
CA GLY A 112 -6.63 12.91 -2.68
C GLY A 112 -5.27 12.79 -3.37
N THR A 113 -4.36 11.97 -2.85
CA THR A 113 -2.99 11.81 -3.39
C THR A 113 -2.83 10.55 -4.23
N VAL A 114 -3.56 9.48 -3.90
CA VAL A 114 -3.50 8.21 -4.63
C VAL A 114 -4.31 8.31 -5.92
N ALA A 115 -3.64 8.14 -7.06
CA ALA A 115 -4.26 8.17 -8.38
C ALA A 115 -4.89 6.82 -8.74
N GLY A 116 -6.11 6.86 -9.27
CA GLY A 116 -6.86 5.71 -9.75
C GLY A 116 -7.63 4.96 -8.66
N HIS A 117 -8.79 4.48 -9.03
CA HIS A 117 -9.61 3.66 -8.15
C HIS A 117 -8.95 2.30 -7.84
N ARG A 118 -9.31 1.70 -6.71
CA ARG A 118 -8.84 0.38 -6.29
C ARG A 118 -9.25 -0.73 -7.27
N TYR A 119 -10.46 -0.64 -7.81
CA TYR A 119 -11.05 -1.61 -8.72
C TYR A 119 -11.53 -0.97 -10.02
N ALA A 120 -11.59 -1.76 -11.10
CA ALA A 120 -12.25 -1.37 -12.33
C ALA A 120 -13.76 -1.09 -12.11
N ALA A 121 -14.38 -0.30 -12.99
CA ALA A 121 -15.74 0.20 -12.82
C ALA A 121 -16.77 -0.92 -12.54
N GLN A 122 -16.67 -2.05 -13.23
CA GLN A 122 -17.57 -3.18 -13.01
C GLN A 122 -17.44 -3.76 -11.60
N ALA A 123 -16.22 -4.03 -11.13
CA ALA A 123 -15.98 -4.60 -9.82
C ALA A 123 -16.31 -3.63 -8.67
N ARG A 124 -16.33 -2.31 -8.92
CA ARG A 124 -16.76 -1.31 -7.94
C ARG A 124 -18.23 -1.41 -7.55
N THR A 125 -19.06 -1.95 -8.42
CA THR A 125 -20.48 -2.15 -8.11
C THR A 125 -20.74 -3.28 -7.12
N GLU A 126 -19.73 -4.13 -6.90
CA GLU A 126 -19.82 -5.32 -6.05
C GLU A 126 -19.14 -5.14 -4.69
N VAL A 127 -18.43 -4.03 -4.50
CA VAL A 127 -17.66 -3.77 -3.28
C VAL A 127 -17.92 -2.36 -2.75
N ASP A 128 -17.99 -2.24 -1.44
CA ASP A 128 -17.97 -0.95 -0.74
C ASP A 128 -16.51 -0.53 -0.55
N THR A 129 -16.07 0.49 -1.26
CA THR A 129 -14.70 0.98 -1.24
C THR A 129 -14.65 2.50 -1.36
N GLU A 130 -13.49 3.07 -1.06
CA GLU A 130 -13.27 4.52 -1.11
C GLU A 130 -13.47 5.08 -2.53
N GLU A 131 -14.05 6.26 -2.60
CA GLU A 131 -14.01 7.11 -3.79
C GLU A 131 -12.69 7.90 -3.81
N VAL A 132 -12.00 7.86 -4.94
CA VAL A 132 -10.79 8.66 -5.19
C VAL A 132 -11.06 9.68 -6.27
N ALA A 133 -10.43 10.83 -6.15
CA ALA A 133 -10.57 11.93 -7.10
C ALA A 133 -9.92 11.61 -8.45
#